data_fc32797885c2295ff3a85873c9dde8fe
#
_entry.id   fc32797885c2295ff3a85873c9dde8fe
#
_cell.length_a   1.000
_cell.length_b   1.000
_cell.length_c   1.000
_cell.angle_alpha   90.00
_cell.angle_beta   90.00
_cell.angle_gamma   90.00
#
_symmetry.space_group_name_H-M   'P 1'
#
loop_
_entity.id
_entity.type
_entity.pdbx_description
1 polymer ?
#
loop_
_entity_poly.entity_id
_entity_poly.type
_entity_poly.pdbx_seq_one_letter_code
_entity_poly.pdbx_strand_id
1 'polypeptide(L)'
;MKRIFDPVHHFIELSTAEAQLLDLPALQRLRRLRQLGLAYLAFPAAEHSRFSHALGALAMGSRAFDGLCQHARDFLTGDADAAYQRRLVRIALLLHDVGHGPFSHSCEPVLGIAHEARTRDILALPDVAAAIARADVETDDVLALIVGDRASRYPALRELVSGPNLDADRMDYLQRDAYFTGVATGRYDAEQLVASLRILQRDGEPIVGIDRRGVVALESFVMARYMMFASVYFHHTTRMFEHMLHDVLRRLWPDPRKLDSIEEFLAWDDFRVLGAVGDERRAGAAALRDRVRAYALAAEFNAERDLDAFDACHAALLDRLGEANVWADSQSQLLHRLPFGLGQERTVWVDRPSGAVDARQASDVIAKLSGKAYWRKLFIRRTTPDDVRDARRICADVIGGLRTVAG
;
A
#
# COMPACT_ATOMS: atom_id res chain seq x y z
N MET A 1 -1.96 -20.91 -22.99
CA MET A 1 -2.46 -19.61 -22.50
C MET A 1 -3.56 -19.88 -21.50
N LYS A 2 -3.50 -19.35 -20.28
CA LYS A 2 -4.50 -19.48 -19.21
C LYS A 2 -5.26 -18.15 -19.11
N ARG A 3 -6.57 -18.19 -18.89
CA ARG A 3 -7.39 -17.01 -18.74
C ARG A 3 -8.06 -17.03 -17.37
N ILE A 4 -7.93 -15.93 -16.61
CA ILE A 4 -8.52 -15.77 -15.26
C ILE A 4 -9.49 -14.59 -15.33
N PHE A 5 -10.68 -14.75 -14.75
CA PHE A 5 -11.61 -13.64 -14.60
C PHE A 5 -11.36 -12.89 -13.28
N ASP A 6 -11.25 -11.57 -13.37
CA ASP A 6 -11.04 -10.65 -12.24
C ASP A 6 -12.16 -9.60 -12.23
N PRO A 7 -12.73 -9.24 -11.08
CA PRO A 7 -13.87 -8.32 -11.03
C PRO A 7 -13.53 -6.87 -11.40
N VAL A 8 -12.24 -6.49 -11.37
CA VAL A 8 -11.76 -5.14 -11.70
C VAL A 8 -11.26 -5.08 -13.15
N HIS A 9 -10.47 -6.06 -13.58
CA HIS A 9 -9.80 -6.08 -14.89
C HIS A 9 -10.42 -7.07 -15.89
N HIS A 10 -11.51 -7.73 -15.54
CA HIS A 10 -12.18 -8.74 -16.35
C HIS A 10 -11.25 -9.92 -16.70
N PHE A 11 -11.03 -10.22 -17.96
CA PHE A 11 -10.19 -11.34 -18.37
C PHE A 11 -8.71 -10.98 -18.38
N ILE A 12 -7.94 -11.64 -17.53
CA ILE A 12 -6.48 -11.53 -17.46
C ILE A 12 -5.91 -12.77 -18.15
N GLU A 13 -5.12 -12.54 -19.19
CA GLU A 13 -4.46 -13.60 -19.96
C GLU A 13 -3.05 -13.82 -19.44
N LEU A 14 -2.70 -15.07 -19.19
CA LEU A 14 -1.39 -15.49 -18.71
C LEU A 14 -0.72 -16.39 -19.75
N SER A 15 0.56 -16.20 -19.98
CA SER A 15 1.41 -17.15 -20.70
C SER A 15 1.52 -18.48 -19.92
N THR A 16 2.04 -19.52 -20.55
CA THR A 16 2.29 -20.80 -19.87
C THR A 16 3.28 -20.65 -18.72
N ALA A 17 4.35 -19.86 -18.91
CA ALA A 17 5.36 -19.62 -17.87
C ALA A 17 4.80 -18.84 -16.68
N GLU A 18 4.00 -17.78 -16.92
CA GLU A 18 3.31 -17.04 -15.87
C GLU A 18 2.33 -17.91 -15.08
N ALA A 19 1.60 -18.79 -15.78
CA ALA A 19 0.70 -19.73 -15.11
C ALA A 19 1.45 -20.75 -14.23
N GLN A 20 2.61 -21.24 -14.69
CA GLN A 20 3.47 -22.12 -13.89
C GLN A 20 4.06 -21.40 -12.68
N LEU A 21 4.52 -20.15 -12.86
CA LEU A 21 5.01 -19.32 -11.75
C LEU A 21 3.91 -19.10 -10.72
N LEU A 22 2.70 -18.76 -11.19
CA LEU A 22 1.54 -18.52 -10.34
C LEU A 22 1.17 -19.75 -9.49
N ASP A 23 1.39 -20.98 -10.02
CA ASP A 23 1.05 -22.22 -9.32
C ASP A 23 2.08 -22.62 -8.24
N LEU A 24 3.20 -21.88 -8.08
CA LEU A 24 4.18 -22.13 -7.02
C LEU A 24 3.61 -21.86 -5.62
N PRO A 25 4.02 -22.65 -4.61
CA PRO A 25 3.53 -22.49 -3.23
C PRO A 25 3.70 -21.08 -2.66
N ALA A 26 4.82 -20.41 -2.96
CA ALA A 26 5.10 -19.05 -2.53
C ALA A 26 4.05 -18.04 -3.03
N LEU A 27 3.62 -18.16 -4.31
CA LEU A 27 2.57 -17.30 -4.87
C LEU A 27 1.17 -17.75 -4.43
N GLN A 28 0.92 -19.06 -4.31
CA GLN A 28 -0.36 -19.57 -3.81
C GLN A 28 -0.62 -19.15 -2.35
N ARG A 29 0.45 -18.91 -1.56
CA ARG A 29 0.34 -18.35 -0.20
C ARG A 29 -0.35 -16.98 -0.21
N LEU A 30 -0.15 -16.14 -1.24
CA LEU A 30 -0.79 -14.82 -1.36
C LEU A 30 -2.34 -14.89 -1.32
N ARG A 31 -2.96 -16.04 -1.64
CA ARG A 31 -4.42 -16.24 -1.49
C ARG A 31 -4.87 -16.18 -0.03
N ARG A 32 -3.96 -16.46 0.90
CA ARG A 32 -4.21 -16.52 2.33
C ARG A 32 -3.68 -15.28 3.09
N LEU A 33 -3.24 -14.26 2.32
CA LEU A 33 -2.86 -12.94 2.82
C LEU A 33 -3.88 -11.92 2.32
N ARG A 34 -4.61 -11.30 3.21
CA ARG A 34 -5.54 -10.22 2.86
C ARG A 34 -4.77 -8.97 2.45
N GLN A 35 -5.21 -8.32 1.38
CA GLN A 35 -4.62 -7.07 0.89
C GLN A 35 -4.64 -5.99 1.97
N LEU A 36 -5.77 -5.82 2.64
CA LEU A 36 -6.02 -4.78 3.63
C LEU A 36 -5.96 -5.29 5.08
N GLY A 37 -5.27 -6.39 5.33
CA GLY A 37 -5.07 -6.93 6.68
C GLY A 37 -6.37 -7.09 7.46
N LEU A 38 -6.55 -6.30 8.52
CA LEU A 38 -7.74 -6.35 9.40
C LEU A 38 -8.88 -5.41 8.98
N ALA A 39 -8.78 -4.73 7.82
CA ALA A 39 -9.82 -3.80 7.38
C ALA A 39 -11.20 -4.48 7.19
N TYR A 40 -11.26 -5.78 6.93
CA TYR A 40 -12.53 -6.54 6.86
C TYR A 40 -13.36 -6.48 8.16
N LEU A 41 -12.74 -6.18 9.30
CA LEU A 41 -13.44 -5.96 10.57
C LEU A 41 -14.20 -4.62 10.59
N ALA A 42 -13.86 -3.68 9.72
CA ALA A 42 -14.57 -2.41 9.53
C ALA A 42 -15.40 -2.42 8.24
N PHE A 43 -14.87 -3.00 7.17
CA PHE A 43 -15.47 -3.12 5.83
C PHE A 43 -15.67 -4.60 5.49
N PRO A 44 -16.82 -5.21 5.79
CA PRO A 44 -16.98 -6.66 5.78
C PRO A 44 -16.67 -7.36 4.45
N ALA A 45 -16.75 -6.65 3.31
CA ALA A 45 -16.43 -7.19 2.00
C ALA A 45 -14.93 -7.05 1.63
N ALA A 46 -14.09 -6.40 2.46
CA ALA A 46 -12.65 -6.22 2.23
C ALA A 46 -11.84 -7.50 2.52
N GLU A 47 -12.23 -8.60 1.88
CA GLU A 47 -11.65 -9.94 2.04
C GLU A 47 -10.75 -10.34 0.86
N HIS A 48 -10.51 -9.44 -0.09
CA HIS A 48 -9.66 -9.71 -1.23
C HIS A 48 -8.19 -9.91 -0.83
N SER A 49 -7.55 -10.80 -1.56
CA SER A 49 -6.20 -11.26 -1.24
C SER A 49 -5.13 -10.54 -2.05
N ARG A 50 -3.89 -10.59 -1.59
CA ARG A 50 -2.72 -10.16 -2.35
C ARG A 50 -2.55 -10.94 -3.66
N PHE A 51 -3.05 -12.17 -3.73
CA PHE A 51 -3.07 -12.94 -4.97
C PHE A 51 -3.90 -12.26 -6.07
N SER A 52 -5.10 -11.78 -5.73
CA SER A 52 -5.94 -11.07 -6.70
C SER A 52 -5.34 -9.72 -7.10
N HIS A 53 -4.68 -9.04 -6.16
CA HIS A 53 -3.94 -7.81 -6.43
C HIS A 53 -2.74 -8.04 -7.36
N ALA A 54 -1.90 -9.06 -7.12
CA ALA A 54 -0.76 -9.38 -7.98
C ALA A 54 -1.19 -9.64 -9.45
N LEU A 55 -2.32 -10.32 -9.65
CA LEU A 55 -2.91 -10.49 -10.99
C LEU A 55 -3.39 -9.16 -11.59
N GLY A 56 -4.02 -8.32 -10.79
CA GLY A 56 -4.48 -7.01 -11.23
C GLY A 56 -3.34 -6.05 -11.56
N ALA A 57 -2.30 -6.02 -10.72
CA ALA A 57 -1.08 -5.24 -10.97
C ALA A 57 -0.41 -5.68 -12.29
N LEU A 58 -0.30 -7.00 -12.53
CA LEU A 58 0.18 -7.54 -13.81
C LEU A 58 -0.68 -7.06 -14.99
N ALA A 59 -2.01 -7.07 -14.87
CA ALA A 59 -2.90 -6.61 -15.93
C ALA A 59 -2.76 -5.11 -16.18
N MET A 60 -2.70 -4.32 -15.10
CA MET A 60 -2.51 -2.87 -15.15
C MET A 60 -1.17 -2.50 -15.79
N GLY A 61 -0.07 -3.13 -15.33
CA GLY A 61 1.26 -2.89 -15.88
C GLY A 61 1.40 -3.32 -17.33
N SER A 62 0.70 -4.39 -17.74
CA SER A 62 0.66 -4.80 -19.15
C SER A 62 0.03 -3.71 -20.03
N ARG A 63 -1.12 -3.16 -19.62
CA ARG A 63 -1.79 -2.08 -20.36
C ARG A 63 -0.95 -0.81 -20.39
N ALA A 64 -0.34 -0.47 -19.26
CA ALA A 64 0.52 0.71 -19.15
C ALA A 64 1.77 0.58 -20.04
N PHE A 65 2.43 -0.59 -20.03
CA PHE A 65 3.57 -0.86 -20.92
C PHE A 65 3.16 -0.80 -22.40
N ASP A 66 2.07 -1.47 -22.76
CA ASP A 66 1.56 -1.48 -24.15
C ASP A 66 1.20 -0.05 -24.61
N GLY A 67 0.62 0.78 -23.72
CA GLY A 67 0.34 2.19 -23.98
C GLY A 67 1.61 3.04 -24.18
N LEU A 68 2.62 2.85 -23.35
CA LEU A 68 3.91 3.53 -23.51
C LEU A 68 4.57 3.18 -24.84
N CYS A 69 4.54 1.90 -25.27
CA CYS A 69 5.10 1.46 -26.54
C CYS A 69 4.37 2.07 -27.78
N GLN A 70 3.11 2.46 -27.65
CA GLN A 70 2.38 3.13 -28.74
C GLN A 70 2.85 4.56 -28.96
N HIS A 71 3.34 5.22 -27.91
CA HIS A 71 3.65 6.66 -27.94
C HIS A 71 5.14 6.96 -28.01
N ALA A 72 5.99 6.09 -27.50
CA ALA A 72 7.44 6.28 -27.49
C ALA A 72 8.11 4.92 -27.64
N ARG A 73 8.56 4.61 -28.87
CA ARG A 73 9.40 3.41 -29.09
C ARG A 73 10.89 3.69 -28.88
N ASP A 74 11.26 4.93 -28.68
CA ASP A 74 12.65 5.37 -28.63
C ASP A 74 13.44 4.84 -27.42
N PHE A 75 12.72 4.34 -26.37
CA PHE A 75 13.34 3.66 -25.24
C PHE A 75 13.54 2.15 -25.47
N LEU A 76 13.04 1.61 -26.58
CA LEU A 76 13.16 0.21 -26.98
C LEU A 76 14.22 0.07 -28.06
N THR A 77 15.06 -0.95 -27.96
CA THR A 77 16.11 -1.24 -28.96
C THR A 77 15.62 -2.13 -30.10
N GLY A 78 14.35 -2.52 -30.10
CA GLY A 78 13.70 -3.33 -31.12
C GLY A 78 12.55 -4.19 -30.60
N ASP A 79 11.89 -4.94 -31.48
CA ASP A 79 10.74 -5.77 -31.13
C ASP A 79 11.07 -6.91 -30.14
N ALA A 80 12.26 -7.50 -30.26
CA ALA A 80 12.73 -8.53 -29.33
C ALA A 80 12.94 -7.97 -27.92
N ASP A 81 13.49 -6.75 -27.82
CA ASP A 81 13.66 -6.03 -26.57
C ASP A 81 12.31 -5.65 -25.97
N ALA A 82 11.37 -5.16 -26.77
CA ALA A 82 10.00 -4.88 -26.32
C ALA A 82 9.32 -6.12 -25.73
N ALA A 83 9.48 -7.28 -26.37
CA ALA A 83 8.92 -8.53 -25.88
C ALA A 83 9.56 -8.96 -24.53
N TYR A 84 10.87 -8.81 -24.39
CA TYR A 84 11.57 -9.07 -23.13
C TYR A 84 11.09 -8.11 -22.03
N GLN A 85 11.09 -6.82 -22.28
CA GLN A 85 10.68 -5.80 -21.31
C GLN A 85 9.22 -5.98 -20.87
N ARG A 86 8.33 -6.37 -21.80
CA ARG A 86 6.94 -6.67 -21.47
C ARG A 86 6.82 -7.86 -20.52
N ARG A 87 7.58 -8.96 -20.77
CA ARG A 87 7.61 -10.12 -19.88
C ARG A 87 8.18 -9.72 -18.52
N LEU A 88 9.25 -8.95 -18.50
CA LEU A 88 9.91 -8.47 -17.29
C LEU A 88 8.96 -7.68 -16.38
N VAL A 89 8.23 -6.69 -16.93
CA VAL A 89 7.20 -5.94 -16.17
C VAL A 89 6.14 -6.86 -15.60
N ARG A 90 5.64 -7.81 -16.40
CA ARG A 90 4.58 -8.74 -15.98
C ARG A 90 5.04 -9.66 -14.84
N ILE A 91 6.24 -10.23 -14.97
CA ILE A 91 6.82 -11.10 -13.93
C ILE A 91 7.14 -10.30 -12.66
N ALA A 92 7.70 -9.10 -12.79
CA ALA A 92 7.99 -8.25 -11.65
C ALA A 92 6.70 -7.90 -10.86
N LEU A 93 5.63 -7.50 -11.57
CA LEU A 93 4.35 -7.18 -10.93
C LEU A 93 3.62 -8.41 -10.37
N LEU A 94 3.82 -9.59 -10.94
CA LEU A 94 3.28 -10.84 -10.36
C LEU A 94 3.98 -11.20 -9.04
N LEU A 95 5.25 -10.84 -8.88
CA LEU A 95 6.09 -11.22 -7.75
C LEU A 95 6.31 -10.11 -6.71
N HIS A 96 5.92 -8.86 -6.98
CA HIS A 96 6.31 -7.72 -6.15
C HIS A 96 5.89 -7.87 -4.68
N ASP A 97 4.75 -8.50 -4.43
CA ASP A 97 4.13 -8.66 -3.11
C ASP A 97 4.44 -10.01 -2.43
N VAL A 98 5.24 -10.89 -3.07
CA VAL A 98 5.46 -12.27 -2.57
C VAL A 98 6.11 -12.30 -1.18
N GLY A 99 6.86 -11.26 -0.83
CA GLY A 99 7.54 -11.10 0.45
C GLY A 99 6.68 -10.61 1.62
N HIS A 100 5.41 -10.29 1.40
CA HIS A 100 4.56 -9.86 2.50
C HIS A 100 4.27 -10.96 3.52
N GLY A 101 4.28 -10.57 4.80
CA GLY A 101 3.89 -11.42 5.92
C GLY A 101 2.38 -11.38 6.20
N PRO A 102 1.94 -12.14 7.23
CA PRO A 102 0.54 -12.15 7.66
C PRO A 102 0.05 -10.74 8.01
N PHE A 103 -1.17 -10.41 7.56
CA PHE A 103 -1.78 -9.09 7.69
C PHE A 103 -0.95 -7.96 7.06
N SER A 104 -0.15 -8.31 6.05
CA SER A 104 0.56 -7.33 5.21
C SER A 104 1.51 -6.43 6.03
N HIS A 105 1.44 -5.14 5.88
CA HIS A 105 2.29 -4.19 6.60
C HIS A 105 2.12 -4.20 8.12
N SER A 106 1.00 -4.74 8.64
CA SER A 106 0.77 -4.77 10.09
C SER A 106 1.73 -5.68 10.85
N CYS A 107 2.35 -6.69 10.20
CA CYS A 107 3.35 -7.53 10.87
C CYS A 107 4.78 -6.96 10.83
N GLU A 108 5.11 -6.08 9.88
CA GLU A 108 6.47 -5.57 9.67
C GLU A 108 7.08 -4.90 10.92
N PRO A 109 6.34 -4.04 11.67
CA PRO A 109 6.88 -3.44 12.90
C PRO A 109 7.21 -4.46 14.00
N VAL A 110 6.59 -5.64 13.94
CA VAL A 110 6.84 -6.72 14.92
C VAL A 110 8.00 -7.59 14.47
N LEU A 111 8.09 -7.89 13.17
CA LEU A 111 9.15 -8.74 12.61
C LEU A 111 10.47 -7.97 12.42
N GLY A 112 10.42 -6.64 12.27
CA GLY A 112 11.60 -5.81 12.02
C GLY A 112 12.22 -6.01 10.63
N ILE A 113 11.50 -6.64 9.70
CA ILE A 113 11.98 -6.97 8.35
C ILE A 113 10.98 -6.44 7.35
N ALA A 114 11.46 -5.64 6.39
CA ALA A 114 10.66 -5.14 5.29
C ALA A 114 10.37 -6.25 4.26
N HIS A 115 9.19 -6.20 3.65
CA HIS A 115 8.76 -7.22 2.68
C HIS A 115 9.65 -7.30 1.43
N GLU A 116 10.31 -6.19 1.02
CA GLU A 116 11.25 -6.21 -0.10
C GLU A 116 12.47 -7.10 0.17
N ALA A 117 12.95 -7.15 1.44
CA ALA A 117 14.03 -8.05 1.81
C ALA A 117 13.58 -9.51 1.69
N ARG A 118 12.36 -9.83 2.15
CA ARG A 118 11.78 -11.17 2.01
C ARG A 118 11.50 -11.53 0.55
N THR A 119 11.07 -10.57 -0.27
CA THR A 119 10.92 -10.77 -1.71
C THR A 119 12.24 -11.24 -2.33
N ARG A 120 13.36 -10.58 -1.99
CA ARG A 120 14.70 -11.01 -2.46
C ARG A 120 15.01 -12.46 -2.09
N ASP A 121 14.78 -12.84 -0.83
CA ASP A 121 15.03 -14.21 -0.35
C ASP A 121 14.16 -15.23 -1.09
N ILE A 122 12.89 -14.89 -1.35
CA ILE A 122 11.95 -15.77 -2.06
C ILE A 122 12.33 -15.92 -3.54
N LEU A 123 12.75 -14.84 -4.22
CA LEU A 123 13.19 -14.91 -5.61
C LEU A 123 14.44 -15.78 -5.78
N ALA A 124 15.27 -15.89 -4.74
CA ALA A 124 16.45 -16.75 -4.72
C ALA A 124 16.13 -18.25 -4.49
N LEU A 125 14.90 -18.62 -4.15
CA LEU A 125 14.50 -20.02 -4.01
C LEU A 125 14.64 -20.76 -5.36
N PRO A 126 15.19 -21.99 -5.38
CA PRO A 126 15.50 -22.70 -6.63
C PRO A 126 14.29 -22.89 -7.57
N ASP A 127 13.12 -23.16 -7.02
CA ASP A 127 11.89 -23.37 -7.79
C ASP A 127 11.35 -22.06 -8.36
N VAL A 128 11.45 -20.94 -7.62
CA VAL A 128 11.06 -19.61 -8.06
C VAL A 128 12.02 -19.09 -9.13
N ALA A 129 13.33 -19.16 -8.90
CA ALA A 129 14.35 -18.75 -9.87
C ALA A 129 14.23 -19.54 -11.18
N ALA A 130 14.04 -20.88 -11.09
CA ALA A 130 13.81 -21.72 -12.27
C ALA A 130 12.51 -21.37 -13.02
N ALA A 131 11.46 -20.94 -12.33
CA ALA A 131 10.21 -20.50 -12.95
C ALA A 131 10.34 -19.14 -13.64
N ILE A 132 11.10 -18.21 -13.05
CA ILE A 132 11.45 -16.92 -13.67
C ILE A 132 12.25 -17.16 -14.95
N ALA A 133 13.28 -18.03 -14.91
CA ALA A 133 14.08 -18.37 -16.09
C ALA A 133 13.22 -18.98 -17.22
N ARG A 134 12.21 -19.82 -16.89
CA ARG A 134 11.26 -20.33 -17.90
C ARG A 134 10.37 -19.25 -18.53
N ALA A 135 10.20 -18.12 -17.87
CA ALA A 135 9.54 -16.94 -18.45
C ALA A 135 10.48 -16.12 -19.36
N ASP A 136 11.73 -16.57 -19.53
CA ASP A 136 12.75 -15.94 -20.38
C ASP A 136 13.02 -14.49 -19.93
N VAL A 137 13.23 -14.33 -18.60
CA VAL A 137 13.66 -13.07 -17.95
C VAL A 137 14.69 -13.38 -16.86
N GLU A 138 15.57 -12.40 -16.60
CA GLU A 138 16.63 -12.52 -15.60
C GLU A 138 16.09 -12.16 -14.20
N THR A 139 16.41 -13.00 -13.20
CA THR A 139 15.96 -12.78 -11.81
C THR A 139 16.47 -11.46 -11.24
N ASP A 140 17.70 -11.06 -11.57
CA ASP A 140 18.28 -9.79 -11.12
C ASP A 140 17.54 -8.59 -11.70
N ASP A 141 17.10 -8.65 -12.96
CA ASP A 141 16.27 -7.61 -13.57
C ASP A 141 14.90 -7.52 -12.87
N VAL A 142 14.27 -8.67 -12.59
CA VAL A 142 12.99 -8.72 -11.86
C VAL A 142 13.15 -8.07 -10.48
N LEU A 143 14.18 -8.46 -9.74
CA LEU A 143 14.46 -7.91 -8.41
C LEU A 143 14.73 -6.41 -8.47
N ALA A 144 15.55 -5.95 -9.44
CA ALA A 144 15.88 -4.54 -9.61
C ALA A 144 14.63 -3.67 -9.84
N LEU A 145 13.64 -4.17 -10.60
CA LEU A 145 12.37 -3.46 -10.78
C LEU A 145 11.54 -3.43 -9.50
N ILE A 146 11.46 -4.54 -8.75
CA ILE A 146 10.65 -4.63 -7.53
C ILE A 146 11.20 -3.73 -6.43
N VAL A 147 12.51 -3.78 -6.15
CA VAL A 147 13.13 -2.97 -5.08
C VAL A 147 13.40 -1.52 -5.49
N GLY A 148 13.09 -1.15 -6.72
CA GLY A 148 13.30 0.21 -7.21
C GLY A 148 14.77 0.59 -7.37
N ASP A 149 15.64 -0.38 -7.71
CA ASP A 149 17.08 -0.15 -7.84
C ASP A 149 17.38 0.91 -8.92
N ARG A 150 18.09 1.97 -8.54
CA ARG A 150 18.49 3.04 -9.45
C ARG A 150 19.51 2.61 -10.50
N ALA A 151 20.27 1.55 -10.22
CA ALA A 151 21.20 0.96 -11.16
C ALA A 151 20.51 0.03 -12.18
N SER A 152 19.20 -0.14 -12.12
CA SER A 152 18.45 -0.92 -13.10
C SER A 152 18.70 -0.42 -14.52
N ARG A 153 19.03 -1.34 -15.42
CA ARG A 153 19.19 -1.04 -16.85
C ARG A 153 17.88 -0.65 -17.56
N TYR A 154 16.76 -0.74 -16.83
CA TYR A 154 15.41 -0.39 -17.33
C TYR A 154 14.75 0.68 -16.44
N PRO A 155 15.27 1.92 -16.41
CA PRO A 155 14.77 2.95 -15.48
C PRO A 155 13.30 3.32 -15.71
N ALA A 156 12.82 3.33 -16.96
CA ALA A 156 11.40 3.56 -17.24
C ALA A 156 10.48 2.44 -16.72
N LEU A 157 10.91 1.18 -16.81
CA LEU A 157 10.14 0.04 -16.28
C LEU A 157 10.15 0.03 -14.75
N ARG A 158 11.27 0.44 -14.14
CA ARG A 158 11.34 0.63 -12.69
C ARG A 158 10.30 1.64 -12.23
N GLU A 159 10.15 2.77 -12.91
CA GLU A 159 9.10 3.76 -12.59
C GLU A 159 7.69 3.16 -12.70
N LEU A 160 7.47 2.26 -13.65
CA LEU A 160 6.18 1.60 -13.85
C LEU A 160 5.86 0.52 -12.80
N VAL A 161 6.87 -0.16 -12.25
CA VAL A 161 6.70 -1.28 -11.28
C VAL A 161 6.74 -0.78 -9.84
N SER A 162 7.75 0.02 -9.48
CA SER A 162 7.98 0.52 -8.12
C SER A 162 8.24 2.04 -8.10
N GLY A 163 7.69 2.75 -9.06
CA GLY A 163 7.85 4.19 -9.18
C GLY A 163 7.21 4.93 -8.00
N PRO A 164 7.71 6.14 -7.69
CA PRO A 164 7.23 6.87 -6.53
C PRO A 164 5.82 7.46 -6.70
N ASN A 165 5.31 7.56 -7.91
CA ASN A 165 4.10 8.34 -8.20
C ASN A 165 3.03 7.60 -9.00
N LEU A 166 3.41 7.02 -10.14
CA LEU A 166 2.50 6.40 -11.12
C LEU A 166 2.99 4.99 -11.46
N ASP A 167 2.86 4.06 -10.53
CA ASP A 167 3.13 2.66 -10.79
C ASP A 167 1.85 1.83 -10.93
N ALA A 168 2.01 0.68 -11.53
CA ALA A 168 0.92 -0.25 -11.79
C ALA A 168 0.33 -0.86 -10.52
N ASP A 169 1.14 -1.00 -9.47
CA ASP A 169 0.73 -1.45 -8.15
C ASP A 169 -0.37 -0.51 -7.60
N ARG A 170 -0.08 0.81 -7.51
CA ARG A 170 -1.06 1.81 -7.03
C ARG A 170 -2.27 1.92 -7.92
N MET A 171 -2.06 1.85 -9.22
CA MET A 171 -3.16 1.90 -10.18
C MET A 171 -4.13 0.74 -10.01
N ASP A 172 -3.66 -0.47 -9.64
CA ASP A 172 -4.55 -1.59 -9.33
C ASP A 172 -5.18 -1.45 -7.95
N TYR A 173 -4.36 -1.33 -6.88
CA TYR A 173 -4.91 -1.47 -5.54
C TYR A 173 -5.94 -0.39 -5.21
N LEU A 174 -5.79 0.85 -5.67
CA LEU A 174 -6.78 1.90 -5.41
C LEU A 174 -8.18 1.52 -5.93
N GLN A 175 -8.27 0.99 -7.14
CA GLN A 175 -9.54 0.54 -7.70
C GLN A 175 -10.06 -0.72 -7.01
N ARG A 176 -9.18 -1.68 -6.79
CA ARG A 176 -9.52 -2.96 -6.15
C ARG A 176 -9.98 -2.77 -4.72
N ASP A 177 -9.27 -1.99 -3.93
CA ASP A 177 -9.62 -1.69 -2.55
C ASP A 177 -10.94 -0.95 -2.46
N ALA A 178 -11.17 0.05 -3.35
CA ALA A 178 -12.45 0.75 -3.44
C ALA A 178 -13.60 -0.19 -3.80
N TYR A 179 -13.38 -1.11 -4.74
CA TYR A 179 -14.36 -2.11 -5.14
C TYR A 179 -14.77 -3.01 -3.98
N PHE A 180 -13.79 -3.61 -3.30
CA PHE A 180 -14.05 -4.57 -2.23
C PHE A 180 -14.46 -3.93 -0.90
N THR A 181 -14.04 -2.72 -0.60
CA THR A 181 -14.53 -1.99 0.58
C THR A 181 -15.92 -1.38 0.37
N GLY A 182 -16.35 -1.25 -0.89
CA GLY A 182 -17.63 -0.64 -1.26
C GLY A 182 -17.64 0.89 -1.18
N VAL A 183 -16.48 1.54 -0.97
CA VAL A 183 -16.40 3.01 -0.94
C VAL A 183 -16.41 3.57 -2.36
N ALA A 184 -17.20 4.61 -2.59
CA ALA A 184 -17.30 5.24 -3.91
C ALA A 184 -16.09 6.12 -4.26
N THR A 185 -15.38 6.60 -3.25
CA THR A 185 -14.37 7.67 -3.36
C THR A 185 -12.99 7.22 -3.86
N GLY A 186 -12.71 5.91 -3.90
CA GLY A 186 -11.42 5.37 -4.36
C GLY A 186 -11.36 5.12 -5.88
N ARG A 187 -12.39 5.51 -6.64
CA ARG A 187 -12.44 5.33 -8.09
C ARG A 187 -11.81 6.52 -8.81
N TYR A 188 -11.12 6.24 -9.90
CA TYR A 188 -10.51 7.24 -10.79
C TYR A 188 -10.58 6.73 -12.24
N ASP A 189 -10.34 7.60 -13.21
CA ASP A 189 -10.31 7.24 -14.62
C ASP A 189 -8.97 6.60 -15.01
N ALA A 190 -8.89 5.28 -14.80
CA ALA A 190 -7.68 4.50 -15.07
C ALA A 190 -7.40 4.37 -16.58
N GLU A 191 -8.44 4.28 -17.42
CA GLU A 191 -8.26 4.14 -18.86
C GLU A 191 -7.62 5.42 -19.42
N GLN A 192 -8.13 6.58 -19.04
CA GLN A 192 -7.57 7.86 -19.48
C GLN A 192 -6.17 8.09 -18.89
N LEU A 193 -5.93 7.69 -17.64
CA LEU A 193 -4.61 7.83 -17.00
C LEU A 193 -3.57 6.99 -17.75
N VAL A 194 -3.86 5.72 -18.00
CA VAL A 194 -2.98 4.79 -18.73
C VAL A 194 -2.75 5.26 -20.17
N ALA A 195 -3.79 5.69 -20.87
CA ALA A 195 -3.67 6.22 -22.23
C ALA A 195 -2.81 7.51 -22.31
N SER A 196 -2.71 8.24 -21.20
CA SER A 196 -1.92 9.47 -21.13
C SER A 196 -0.46 9.26 -20.75
N LEU A 197 -0.04 8.07 -20.35
CA LEU A 197 1.34 7.79 -19.93
C LEU A 197 2.33 8.08 -21.06
N ARG A 198 3.45 8.69 -20.71
CA ARG A 198 4.54 9.06 -21.63
C ARG A 198 5.90 8.76 -21.02
N ILE A 199 6.86 8.40 -21.85
CA ILE A 199 8.28 8.45 -21.49
C ILE A 199 8.77 9.87 -21.74
N LEU A 200 9.29 10.50 -20.70
CA LEU A 200 9.89 11.82 -20.74
C LEU A 200 11.39 11.69 -20.43
N GLN A 201 12.18 12.61 -20.94
CA GLN A 201 13.62 12.68 -20.61
C GLN A 201 13.83 13.74 -19.56
N ARG A 202 14.51 13.37 -18.47
CA ARG A 202 14.90 14.31 -17.42
C ARG A 202 16.27 13.96 -16.86
N ASP A 203 17.14 14.97 -16.80
CA ASP A 203 18.50 14.82 -16.27
C ASP A 203 19.28 13.67 -16.94
N GLY A 204 18.95 13.38 -18.22
CA GLY A 204 19.54 12.29 -19.01
C GLY A 204 18.94 10.91 -18.77
N GLU A 205 17.92 10.79 -17.91
CA GLU A 205 17.24 9.53 -17.64
C GLU A 205 15.79 9.54 -18.16
N PRO A 206 15.29 8.39 -18.69
CA PRO A 206 13.90 8.23 -19.04
C PRO A 206 13.06 8.07 -17.76
N ILE A 207 12.00 8.86 -17.66
CA ILE A 207 11.01 8.80 -16.57
C ILE A 207 9.61 8.60 -17.12
N VAL A 208 8.72 8.03 -16.32
CA VAL A 208 7.29 7.93 -16.64
C VAL A 208 6.58 9.21 -16.18
N GLY A 209 5.93 9.87 -17.12
CA GLY A 209 5.05 11.02 -16.90
C GLY A 209 3.74 10.85 -17.66
N ILE A 210 2.99 11.93 -17.83
CA ILE A 210 1.73 11.95 -18.58
C ILE A 210 1.73 13.08 -19.61
N ASP A 211 0.92 12.94 -20.64
CA ASP A 211 0.62 14.08 -21.51
C ASP A 211 -0.42 15.04 -20.86
N ARG A 212 -0.53 16.25 -21.38
CA ARG A 212 -1.43 17.27 -20.83
C ARG A 212 -2.90 16.86 -20.77
N ARG A 213 -3.35 15.94 -21.62
CA ARG A 213 -4.74 15.45 -21.64
C ARG A 213 -5.05 14.52 -20.47
N GLY A 214 -4.01 13.96 -19.85
CA GLY A 214 -4.13 13.12 -18.67
C GLY A 214 -4.23 13.87 -17.34
N VAL A 215 -4.11 15.21 -17.32
CA VAL A 215 -4.07 15.98 -16.06
C VAL A 215 -5.32 15.75 -15.21
N VAL A 216 -6.51 15.76 -15.81
CA VAL A 216 -7.78 15.52 -15.07
C VAL A 216 -7.84 14.09 -14.51
N ALA A 217 -7.35 13.10 -15.27
CA ALA A 217 -7.27 11.72 -14.78
C ALA A 217 -6.25 11.60 -13.61
N LEU A 218 -5.13 12.32 -13.68
CA LEU A 218 -4.16 12.40 -12.58
C LEU A 218 -4.76 13.08 -11.35
N GLU A 219 -5.51 14.16 -11.49
CA GLU A 219 -6.24 14.82 -10.39
C GLU A 219 -7.20 13.83 -9.72
N SER A 220 -7.98 13.09 -10.50
CA SER A 220 -8.90 12.08 -9.97
C SER A 220 -8.16 10.95 -9.23
N PHE A 221 -6.99 10.51 -9.73
CA PHE A 221 -6.13 9.51 -9.09
C PHE A 221 -5.59 9.99 -7.73
N VAL A 222 -5.07 11.22 -7.67
CA VAL A 222 -4.55 11.82 -6.43
C VAL A 222 -5.67 12.00 -5.40
N MET A 223 -6.85 12.45 -5.85
CA MET A 223 -8.04 12.59 -4.99
C MET A 223 -8.52 11.23 -4.48
N ALA A 224 -8.62 10.22 -5.35
CA ALA A 224 -9.00 8.86 -4.97
C ALA A 224 -8.05 8.31 -3.89
N ARG A 225 -6.76 8.50 -4.08
CA ARG A 225 -5.75 8.10 -3.10
C ARG A 225 -5.93 8.79 -1.76
N TYR A 226 -6.09 10.12 -1.74
CA TYR A 226 -6.38 10.87 -0.51
C TYR A 226 -7.60 10.31 0.23
N MET A 227 -8.70 10.12 -0.51
CA MET A 227 -9.95 9.63 0.07
C MET A 227 -9.82 8.21 0.62
N MET A 228 -9.04 7.33 -0.04
CA MET A 228 -8.77 5.98 0.45
C MET A 228 -7.96 6.00 1.76
N PHE A 229 -6.96 6.88 1.88
CA PHE A 229 -6.24 7.06 3.15
C PHE A 229 -7.16 7.53 4.27
N ALA A 230 -7.99 8.54 3.98
CA ALA A 230 -8.90 9.13 4.96
C ALA A 230 -10.01 8.16 5.41
N SER A 231 -10.60 7.41 4.47
CA SER A 231 -11.80 6.62 4.74
C SER A 231 -11.54 5.14 5.03
N VAL A 232 -10.45 4.55 4.50
CA VAL A 232 -10.17 3.10 4.58
C VAL A 232 -8.88 2.81 5.33
N TYR A 233 -7.72 3.24 4.79
CA TYR A 233 -6.43 2.79 5.32
C TYR A 233 -6.16 3.29 6.74
N PHE A 234 -6.58 4.53 7.06
CA PHE A 234 -6.46 5.07 8.40
C PHE A 234 -7.80 5.15 9.15
N HIS A 235 -8.77 4.32 8.75
CA HIS A 235 -10.05 4.25 9.48
C HIS A 235 -9.81 3.84 10.94
N HIS A 236 -10.41 4.56 11.89
CA HIS A 236 -10.15 4.38 13.32
C HIS A 236 -10.39 2.95 13.82
N THR A 237 -11.38 2.25 13.28
CA THR A 237 -11.65 0.85 13.66
C THR A 237 -10.55 -0.09 13.17
N THR A 238 -10.06 0.10 11.94
CA THR A 238 -8.95 -0.68 11.38
C THR A 238 -7.69 -0.47 12.22
N ARG A 239 -7.31 0.79 12.47
CA ARG A 239 -6.14 1.15 13.29
C ARG A 239 -6.20 0.55 14.70
N MET A 240 -7.38 0.58 15.33
CA MET A 240 -7.59 -0.04 16.63
C MET A 240 -7.29 -1.55 16.60
N PHE A 241 -7.81 -2.27 15.62
CA PHE A 241 -7.56 -3.72 15.50
C PHE A 241 -6.11 -4.04 15.13
N GLU A 242 -5.45 -3.21 14.34
CA GLU A 242 -4.01 -3.34 14.06
C GLU A 242 -3.16 -3.17 15.33
N HIS A 243 -3.48 -2.20 16.17
CA HIS A 243 -2.83 -2.06 17.48
C HIS A 243 -2.99 -3.30 18.34
N MET A 244 -4.20 -3.86 18.42
CA MET A 244 -4.45 -5.11 19.13
C MET A 244 -3.70 -6.30 18.51
N LEU A 245 -3.59 -6.34 17.17
CA LEU A 245 -2.82 -7.36 16.47
C LEU A 245 -1.34 -7.31 16.81
N HIS A 246 -0.74 -6.13 16.89
CA HIS A 246 0.67 -5.99 17.27
C HIS A 246 0.96 -6.64 18.64
N ASP A 247 0.09 -6.48 19.62
CA ASP A 247 0.23 -7.12 20.93
C ASP A 247 0.14 -8.64 20.84
N VAL A 248 -0.76 -9.14 19.99
CA VAL A 248 -0.90 -10.57 19.74
C VAL A 248 0.33 -11.14 19.05
N LEU A 249 0.83 -10.48 18.01
CA LEU A 249 2.00 -10.92 17.25
C LEU A 249 3.28 -10.93 18.11
N ARG A 250 3.49 -9.90 18.96
CA ARG A 250 4.63 -9.88 19.91
C ARG A 250 4.60 -11.05 20.90
N ARG A 251 3.42 -11.52 21.28
CA ARG A 251 3.27 -12.71 22.13
C ARG A 251 3.45 -14.01 21.37
N LEU A 252 3.00 -14.06 20.13
CA LEU A 252 3.14 -15.21 19.24
C LEU A 252 4.60 -15.39 18.83
N TRP A 253 5.29 -14.28 18.57
CA TRP A 253 6.70 -14.23 18.17
C TRP A 253 7.52 -13.39 19.15
N PRO A 254 7.78 -13.90 20.37
CA PRO A 254 8.59 -13.20 21.38
C PRO A 254 10.05 -13.02 20.93
N ASP A 255 10.53 -13.88 20.05
CA ASP A 255 11.79 -13.73 19.33
C ASP A 255 11.50 -13.76 17.83
N PRO A 256 11.39 -12.61 17.15
CA PRO A 256 11.07 -12.54 15.73
C PRO A 256 12.16 -13.16 14.83
N ARG A 257 13.43 -13.35 15.34
CA ARG A 257 14.50 -14.03 14.60
C ARG A 257 14.18 -15.49 14.29
N LYS A 258 13.21 -16.10 14.97
CA LYS A 258 12.73 -17.45 14.61
C LYS A 258 12.07 -17.51 13.25
N LEU A 259 11.68 -16.36 12.66
CA LEU A 259 11.17 -16.26 11.31
C LEU A 259 12.23 -15.81 10.30
N ASP A 260 13.54 -15.90 10.65
CA ASP A 260 14.63 -15.56 9.72
C ASP A 260 14.76 -16.61 8.59
N SER A 261 14.44 -17.88 8.86
CA SER A 261 14.35 -18.89 7.82
C SER A 261 13.19 -18.58 6.87
N ILE A 262 13.46 -18.62 5.57
CA ILE A 262 12.45 -18.32 4.54
C ILE A 262 11.34 -19.38 4.53
N GLU A 263 11.66 -20.64 4.83
CA GLU A 263 10.70 -21.74 4.93
C GLU A 263 9.73 -21.51 6.07
N GLU A 264 10.24 -21.10 7.25
CA GLU A 264 9.38 -20.78 8.39
C GLU A 264 8.52 -19.56 8.13
N PHE A 265 9.07 -18.52 7.52
CA PHE A 265 8.32 -17.33 7.11
C PHE A 265 7.18 -17.68 6.15
N LEU A 266 7.45 -18.48 5.11
CA LEU A 266 6.45 -18.90 4.13
C LEU A 266 5.36 -19.81 4.72
N ALA A 267 5.64 -20.47 5.84
CA ALA A 267 4.64 -21.29 6.54
C ALA A 267 3.57 -20.44 7.26
N TRP A 268 3.79 -19.12 7.44
CA TRP A 268 2.84 -18.24 8.11
C TRP A 268 1.98 -17.45 7.12
N ASP A 269 0.69 -17.41 7.39
CA ASP A 269 -0.33 -16.61 6.72
C ASP A 269 -1.38 -16.12 7.72
N ASP A 270 -2.36 -15.34 7.27
CA ASP A 270 -3.41 -14.77 8.13
C ASP A 270 -4.18 -15.86 8.87
N PHE A 271 -4.49 -16.97 8.20
CA PHE A 271 -5.25 -18.08 8.78
C PHE A 271 -4.48 -18.78 9.89
N ARG A 272 -3.19 -19.03 9.67
CA ARG A 272 -2.33 -19.65 10.67
C ARG A 272 -2.18 -18.77 11.92
N VAL A 273 -2.02 -17.45 11.74
CA VAL A 273 -1.99 -16.51 12.88
C VAL A 273 -3.32 -16.53 13.62
N LEU A 274 -4.46 -16.42 12.92
CA LEU A 274 -5.78 -16.47 13.55
C LEU A 274 -6.05 -17.81 14.26
N GLY A 275 -5.58 -18.93 13.70
CA GLY A 275 -5.66 -20.25 14.31
C GLY A 275 -4.82 -20.35 15.59
N ALA A 276 -3.53 -19.96 15.52
CA ALA A 276 -2.63 -19.97 16.66
C ALA A 276 -3.13 -19.08 17.81
N VAL A 277 -3.79 -17.97 17.47
CA VAL A 277 -4.43 -17.05 18.40
C VAL A 277 -5.70 -17.65 19.02
N GLY A 278 -6.41 -18.51 18.28
CA GLY A 278 -7.65 -19.15 18.74
C GLY A 278 -7.46 -20.21 19.84
N ASP A 279 -6.32 -20.88 19.87
CA ASP A 279 -6.00 -21.92 20.87
C ASP A 279 -5.53 -21.32 22.21
N GLU A 280 -5.12 -20.06 22.23
CA GLU A 280 -4.74 -19.38 23.44
C GLU A 280 -5.93 -18.64 24.06
N ARG A 281 -6.39 -19.10 25.24
CA ARG A 281 -7.39 -18.41 26.10
C ARG A 281 -6.87 -17.03 26.61
N ARG A 282 -5.96 -16.38 25.89
CA ARG A 282 -5.34 -15.13 26.29
C ARG A 282 -6.19 -13.93 25.89
N ALA A 283 -6.36 -13.01 26.84
CA ALA A 283 -7.00 -11.72 26.58
C ALA A 283 -6.31 -11.00 25.40
N GLY A 284 -7.06 -10.59 24.41
CA GLY A 284 -6.59 -9.91 23.19
C GLY A 284 -6.76 -10.76 21.92
N ALA A 285 -6.42 -12.03 21.94
CA ALA A 285 -6.53 -12.94 20.80
C ALA A 285 -8.00 -13.29 20.49
N ALA A 286 -8.75 -13.70 21.50
CA ALA A 286 -10.20 -13.89 21.41
C ALA A 286 -10.91 -12.60 20.98
N ALA A 287 -10.41 -11.44 21.45
CA ALA A 287 -10.99 -10.14 21.10
C ALA A 287 -10.85 -9.82 19.60
N LEU A 288 -9.74 -10.18 18.95
CA LEU A 288 -9.59 -10.04 17.49
C LEU A 288 -10.55 -10.96 16.75
N ARG A 289 -10.57 -12.25 17.09
CA ARG A 289 -11.44 -13.25 16.47
C ARG A 289 -12.92 -12.90 16.61
N ASP A 290 -13.34 -12.51 17.81
CA ASP A 290 -14.74 -12.24 18.15
C ASP A 290 -15.12 -10.76 17.91
N ARG A 291 -14.24 -9.98 17.27
CA ARG A 291 -14.42 -8.56 16.95
C ARG A 291 -14.74 -7.69 18.18
N VAL A 292 -14.14 -8.00 19.32
CA VAL A 292 -14.33 -7.22 20.55
C VAL A 292 -13.44 -5.97 20.48
N ARG A 293 -14.05 -4.80 20.58
CA ARG A 293 -13.35 -3.53 20.58
C ARG A 293 -12.74 -3.27 21.97
N ALA A 294 -11.44 -3.52 22.12
CA ALA A 294 -10.73 -3.26 23.37
C ALA A 294 -10.49 -1.76 23.64
N TYR A 295 -10.49 -0.95 22.60
CA TYR A 295 -10.30 0.51 22.68
C TYR A 295 -11.48 1.25 22.08
N ALA A 296 -11.60 2.52 22.43
CA ALA A 296 -12.56 3.45 21.85
C ALA A 296 -11.86 4.74 21.40
N LEU A 297 -12.30 5.30 20.30
CA LEU A 297 -11.84 6.61 19.82
C LEU A 297 -12.35 7.70 20.76
N ALA A 298 -11.41 8.44 21.35
CA ALA A 298 -11.68 9.62 22.16
C ALA A 298 -11.74 10.89 21.30
N ALA A 299 -10.72 11.11 20.44
CA ALA A 299 -10.65 12.28 19.56
C ALA A 299 -9.89 11.95 18.26
N GLU A 300 -10.16 12.73 17.20
CA GLU A 300 -9.50 12.64 15.91
C GLU A 300 -9.13 14.04 15.41
N PHE A 301 -7.92 14.17 14.82
CA PHE A 301 -7.31 15.42 14.37
C PHE A 301 -6.70 15.20 12.99
N ASN A 302 -7.19 15.94 11.99
CA ASN A 302 -6.87 15.68 10.59
C ASN A 302 -6.15 16.83 9.88
N ALA A 303 -5.68 17.84 10.63
CA ALA A 303 -4.92 18.94 10.07
C ALA A 303 -3.58 19.15 10.81
N GLU A 304 -2.60 19.71 10.12
CA GLU A 304 -1.30 20.02 10.72
C GLU A 304 -1.44 20.98 11.92
N ARG A 305 -2.30 21.99 11.76
CA ARG A 305 -2.64 22.99 12.81
C ARG A 305 -3.27 22.39 14.07
N ASP A 306 -3.71 21.13 14.03
CA ASP A 306 -4.34 20.45 15.16
C ASP A 306 -3.31 19.75 16.07
N LEU A 307 -2.00 19.90 15.82
CA LEU A 307 -0.95 19.23 16.59
C LEU A 307 -0.98 19.62 18.06
N ASP A 308 -1.05 20.91 18.36
CA ASP A 308 -1.08 21.41 19.74
C ASP A 308 -2.32 20.91 20.50
N ALA A 309 -3.47 20.84 19.82
CA ALA A 309 -4.69 20.30 20.38
C ALA A 309 -4.60 18.78 20.61
N PHE A 310 -3.97 18.05 19.68
CA PHE A 310 -3.71 16.62 19.84
C PHE A 310 -2.80 16.36 21.05
N ASP A 311 -1.69 17.06 21.17
CA ASP A 311 -0.71 16.88 22.25
C ASP A 311 -1.33 17.27 23.61
N ALA A 312 -2.08 18.36 23.69
CA ALA A 312 -2.78 18.78 24.90
C ALA A 312 -3.86 17.76 25.33
N CYS A 313 -4.66 17.26 24.40
CA CYS A 313 -5.64 16.21 24.69
C CYS A 313 -4.96 14.91 25.12
N HIS A 314 -3.86 14.53 24.49
CA HIS A 314 -3.10 13.35 24.86
C HIS A 314 -2.56 13.45 26.29
N ALA A 315 -1.94 14.57 26.64
CA ALA A 315 -1.44 14.84 28.00
C ALA A 315 -2.57 14.77 29.04
N ALA A 316 -3.72 15.40 28.79
CA ALA A 316 -4.85 15.39 29.69
C ALA A 316 -5.45 13.98 29.89
N LEU A 317 -5.48 13.16 28.84
CA LEU A 317 -5.91 11.76 28.93
C LEU A 317 -4.91 10.90 29.70
N LEU A 318 -3.60 11.10 29.49
CA LEU A 318 -2.56 10.39 30.24
C LEU A 318 -2.63 10.71 31.74
N ASP A 319 -2.78 11.98 32.10
CA ASP A 319 -2.94 12.42 33.49
C ASP A 319 -4.15 11.76 34.17
N ARG A 320 -5.27 11.70 33.44
CA ARG A 320 -6.53 11.18 34.00
C ARG A 320 -6.64 9.66 34.05
N LEU A 321 -6.13 8.96 33.02
CA LEU A 321 -6.36 7.52 32.81
C LEU A 321 -5.11 6.67 32.96
N GLY A 322 -3.92 7.27 32.93
CA GLY A 322 -2.63 6.58 32.94
C GLY A 322 -2.23 6.00 31.58
N GLU A 323 -0.93 5.81 31.38
CA GLU A 323 -0.31 5.39 30.11
C GLU A 323 -0.83 4.05 29.61
N ALA A 324 -1.13 3.10 30.49
CA ALA A 324 -1.63 1.78 30.12
C ALA A 324 -3.03 1.80 29.47
N ASN A 325 -3.76 2.91 29.61
CA ASN A 325 -5.14 3.06 29.14
C ASN A 325 -5.30 4.04 27.99
N VAL A 326 -4.23 4.69 27.54
CA VAL A 326 -4.25 5.68 26.45
C VAL A 326 -3.30 5.25 25.34
N TRP A 327 -3.77 5.31 24.10
CA TRP A 327 -2.95 5.07 22.93
C TRP A 327 -3.11 6.20 21.91
N ALA A 328 -2.01 6.79 21.49
CA ALA A 328 -1.94 7.80 20.43
C ALA A 328 -1.48 7.17 19.11
N ASP A 329 -2.30 7.31 18.08
CA ASP A 329 -1.98 6.91 16.71
C ASP A 329 -1.78 8.16 15.86
N SER A 330 -0.59 8.32 15.29
CA SER A 330 -0.25 9.46 14.44
C SER A 330 0.27 8.98 13.11
N GLN A 331 -0.51 9.18 12.07
CA GLN A 331 -0.18 8.80 10.70
C GLN A 331 -0.07 10.05 9.82
N SER A 332 0.86 10.02 8.86
CA SER A 332 0.96 11.08 7.86
C SER A 332 1.30 10.51 6.50
N GLN A 333 0.77 11.12 5.44
CA GLN A 333 1.07 10.76 4.06
C GLN A 333 1.26 12.01 3.20
N LEU A 334 2.23 11.92 2.28
CA LEU A 334 2.34 12.86 1.18
C LEU A 334 1.41 12.38 0.05
N LEU A 335 0.38 13.16 -0.27
CA LEU A 335 -0.69 12.72 -1.18
C LEU A 335 -0.22 12.61 -2.63
N HIS A 336 0.64 13.51 -3.07
CA HIS A 336 1.24 13.57 -4.40
C HIS A 336 2.66 13.03 -4.46
N ARG A 337 3.20 12.56 -3.33
CA ARG A 337 4.56 12.00 -3.19
C ARG A 337 4.52 10.77 -2.32
N LEU A 338 5.45 9.84 -2.57
CA LEU A 338 5.76 8.78 -1.62
C LEU A 338 7.06 9.08 -0.89
N PRO A 339 7.10 8.82 0.42
CA PRO A 339 8.34 8.88 1.16
C PRO A 339 9.14 7.59 0.91
N PHE A 340 10.05 7.61 -0.07
CA PHE A 340 11.16 6.67 -0.10
C PHE A 340 12.46 7.45 -0.14
N GLY A 341 13.24 7.36 0.95
CA GLY A 341 14.63 7.80 1.04
C GLY A 341 14.81 9.31 1.13
N LEU A 342 15.68 9.70 2.03
CA LEU A 342 16.12 11.06 2.29
C LEU A 342 16.53 11.79 0.99
N GLY A 343 15.85 12.87 0.64
CA GLY A 343 16.46 13.98 -0.05
C GLY A 343 16.13 14.25 -1.51
N GLN A 344 15.16 13.57 -2.17
CA GLN A 344 14.74 14.01 -3.51
C GLN A 344 13.22 14.09 -3.65
N GLU A 345 12.75 15.30 -3.98
CA GLU A 345 11.35 15.56 -4.32
C GLU A 345 11.02 14.94 -5.68
N ARG A 346 10.29 13.82 -5.67
CA ARG A 346 9.77 13.22 -6.90
C ARG A 346 8.33 13.64 -7.10
N THR A 347 8.01 14.14 -8.29
CA THR A 347 6.68 14.57 -8.72
C THR A 347 6.31 13.85 -10.00
N VAL A 348 5.02 13.83 -10.34
CA VAL A 348 4.58 13.44 -11.68
C VAL A 348 4.92 14.58 -12.65
N TRP A 349 5.43 14.21 -13.82
CA TRP A 349 5.76 15.16 -14.88
C TRP A 349 4.70 15.15 -15.95
N VAL A 350 4.35 16.33 -16.41
CA VAL A 350 3.36 16.56 -17.47
C VAL A 350 4.05 17.07 -18.70
N ASP A 351 3.91 16.37 -19.81
CA ASP A 351 4.41 16.79 -21.12
C ASP A 351 3.60 17.96 -21.67
N ARG A 352 4.29 19.02 -22.05
CA ARG A 352 3.73 20.21 -22.72
C ARG A 352 4.57 20.60 -23.92
N PRO A 353 4.03 21.35 -24.88
CA PRO A 353 4.80 21.85 -26.03
C PRO A 353 6.04 22.67 -25.63
N SER A 354 6.03 23.27 -24.44
CA SER A 354 7.14 24.04 -23.86
C SER A 354 8.14 23.18 -23.09
N GLY A 355 7.98 21.86 -23.04
CA GLY A 355 8.77 20.92 -22.26
C GLY A 355 8.01 20.37 -21.05
N ALA A 356 8.60 19.36 -20.40
CA ALA A 356 7.99 18.72 -19.24
C ALA A 356 7.94 19.66 -18.02
N VAL A 357 6.75 19.75 -17.40
CA VAL A 357 6.52 20.57 -16.20
C VAL A 357 6.07 19.70 -15.04
N ASP A 358 6.30 20.14 -13.81
CA ASP A 358 5.79 19.53 -12.59
C ASP A 358 4.24 19.54 -12.60
N ALA A 359 3.61 18.44 -12.19
CA ALA A 359 2.15 18.35 -12.13
C ALA A 359 1.51 19.45 -11.27
N ARG A 360 2.22 19.97 -10.25
CA ARG A 360 1.77 21.12 -9.44
C ARG A 360 1.67 22.42 -10.24
N GLN A 361 2.47 22.57 -11.30
CA GLN A 361 2.41 23.71 -12.22
C GLN A 361 1.35 23.48 -13.31
N ALA A 362 0.95 22.22 -13.51
CA ALA A 362 -0.02 21.83 -14.51
C ALA A 362 -1.46 21.83 -13.95
N SER A 363 -1.64 21.74 -12.64
CA SER A 363 -2.93 21.59 -11.94
C SER A 363 -2.95 22.33 -10.61
N ASP A 364 -3.89 23.25 -10.44
CA ASP A 364 -4.16 23.93 -9.17
C ASP A 364 -4.67 22.96 -8.09
N VAL A 365 -5.39 21.90 -8.49
CA VAL A 365 -5.86 20.86 -7.57
C VAL A 365 -4.67 20.10 -6.97
N ILE A 366 -3.75 19.64 -7.81
CA ILE A 366 -2.54 18.94 -7.35
C ILE A 366 -1.65 19.85 -6.52
N ALA A 367 -1.50 21.13 -6.90
CA ALA A 367 -0.74 22.12 -6.14
C ALA A 367 -1.30 22.28 -4.71
N LYS A 368 -2.62 22.37 -4.55
CA LYS A 368 -3.29 22.48 -3.23
C LYS A 368 -3.19 21.20 -2.41
N LEU A 369 -3.16 20.03 -3.04
CA LEU A 369 -2.98 18.74 -2.39
C LEU A 369 -1.51 18.38 -2.16
N SER A 370 -0.56 19.30 -2.41
CA SER A 370 0.87 19.01 -2.39
C SER A 370 1.49 18.92 -0.97
N GLY A 371 0.72 19.17 0.09
CA GLY A 371 1.14 19.05 1.47
C GLY A 371 1.08 17.62 2.04
N LYS A 372 1.57 17.46 3.27
CA LYS A 372 1.31 16.28 4.08
C LYS A 372 -0.12 16.32 4.58
N ALA A 373 -0.83 15.19 4.45
CA ALA A 373 -2.06 14.98 5.18
C ALA A 373 -1.75 14.20 6.48
N TYR A 374 -2.44 14.55 7.53
CA TYR A 374 -2.23 13.98 8.86
C TYR A 374 -3.52 13.35 9.36
N TRP A 375 -3.39 12.19 9.99
CA TRP A 375 -4.47 11.50 10.68
C TRP A 375 -3.98 11.11 12.06
N ARG A 376 -4.37 11.89 13.08
CA ARG A 376 -4.00 11.66 14.46
C ARG A 376 -5.23 11.26 15.25
N LYS A 377 -5.13 10.22 16.04
CA LYS A 377 -6.22 9.65 16.80
C LYS A 377 -5.78 9.34 18.22
N LEU A 378 -6.64 9.67 19.17
CA LEU A 378 -6.46 9.28 20.56
C LEU A 378 -7.47 8.19 20.89
N PHE A 379 -6.98 7.09 21.38
CA PHE A 379 -7.78 5.95 21.82
C PHE A 379 -7.62 5.74 23.30
N ILE A 380 -8.69 5.31 23.95
CA ILE A 380 -8.66 4.86 25.34
C ILE A 380 -9.08 3.42 25.43
N ARG A 381 -8.54 2.69 26.39
CA ARG A 381 -8.96 1.33 26.72
C ARG A 381 -10.39 1.37 27.25
N ARG A 382 -11.25 0.52 26.71
CA ARG A 382 -12.63 0.41 27.14
C ARG A 382 -12.70 -0.41 28.41
N THR A 383 -12.90 0.24 29.55
CA THR A 383 -13.20 -0.42 30.81
C THR A 383 -14.69 -0.31 31.12
N THR A 384 -15.24 0.89 30.98
CA THR A 384 -16.68 1.16 31.12
C THR A 384 -17.20 2.11 30.03
N PRO A 385 -18.52 2.16 29.76
CA PRO A 385 -19.08 3.18 28.87
C PRO A 385 -18.85 4.62 29.35
N ASP A 386 -18.73 4.82 30.66
CA ASP A 386 -18.53 6.14 31.27
C ASP A 386 -17.13 6.67 30.99
N ASP A 387 -16.11 5.82 31.00
CA ASP A 387 -14.74 6.22 30.68
C ASP A 387 -14.65 6.82 29.26
N VAL A 388 -15.41 6.26 28.32
CA VAL A 388 -15.43 6.76 26.93
C VAL A 388 -16.08 8.15 26.86
N ARG A 389 -17.17 8.36 27.61
CA ARG A 389 -17.84 9.67 27.66
C ARG A 389 -16.95 10.71 28.32
N ASP A 390 -16.31 10.36 29.43
CA ASP A 390 -15.42 11.25 30.17
C ASP A 390 -14.19 11.62 29.33
N ALA A 391 -13.55 10.67 28.65
CA ALA A 391 -12.42 10.95 27.77
C ALA A 391 -12.79 11.92 26.63
N ARG A 392 -13.96 11.72 26.01
CA ARG A 392 -14.45 12.63 24.96
C ARG A 392 -14.75 14.01 25.50
N ARG A 393 -15.30 14.13 26.71
CA ARG A 393 -15.54 15.40 27.38
C ARG A 393 -14.22 16.11 27.67
N ILE A 394 -13.21 15.42 28.24
CA ILE A 394 -11.88 15.98 28.48
C ILE A 394 -11.29 16.57 27.19
N CYS A 395 -11.30 15.81 26.09
CA CYS A 395 -10.80 16.34 24.83
C CYS A 395 -11.60 17.55 24.32
N ALA A 396 -12.92 17.55 24.46
CA ALA A 396 -13.76 18.67 24.07
C ALA A 396 -13.48 19.93 24.89
N ASP A 397 -13.29 19.78 26.18
CA ASP A 397 -12.98 20.90 27.11
C ASP A 397 -11.59 21.51 26.80
N VAL A 398 -10.57 20.67 26.56
CA VAL A 398 -9.23 21.10 26.15
C VAL A 398 -9.27 21.87 24.83
N ILE A 399 -9.96 21.34 23.81
CA ILE A 399 -10.08 21.97 22.48
C ILE A 399 -10.84 23.30 22.61
N GLY A 400 -11.89 23.36 23.45
CA GLY A 400 -12.65 24.58 23.74
C GLY A 400 -11.79 25.64 24.40
N GLY A 401 -10.97 25.27 25.38
CA GLY A 401 -10.03 26.16 26.06
C GLY A 401 -8.97 26.77 25.14
N LEU A 402 -8.39 25.97 24.25
CA LEU A 402 -7.41 26.44 23.27
C LEU A 402 -7.99 27.44 22.26
N ARG A 403 -9.24 27.27 21.84
CA ARG A 403 -9.92 28.21 20.93
C ARG A 403 -10.24 29.57 21.57
N THR A 404 -10.51 29.60 22.87
CA THR A 404 -10.77 30.85 23.61
C THR A 404 -9.51 31.66 23.89
N VAL A 405 -8.33 31.06 23.87
CA VAL A 405 -7.03 31.74 24.05
C VAL A 405 -6.47 32.29 22.72
N ALA A 406 -6.87 31.70 21.59
CA ALA A 406 -6.40 32.08 20.24
C ALA A 406 -7.28 33.12 19.52
N GLY A 407 -8.43 33.50 20.05
CA GLY A 407 -9.35 34.55 19.58
C GLY A 407 -9.27 35.79 20.43
#